data_41ee5470c232f182a635e629818e6b35
#
_entry.id   41ee5470c232f182a635e629818e6b35
#
_cell.length_a   1.000
_cell.length_b   1.000
_cell.length_c   1.000
_cell.angle_alpha   90.00
_cell.angle_beta   90.00
_cell.angle_gamma   90.00
#
_symmetry.space_group_name_H-M   'P 1'
#
loop_
_entity.id
_entity.type
_entity.pdbx_description
1 polymer ?
#
loop_
_entity_poly.entity_id
_entity_poly.type
_entity_poly.pdbx_seq_one_letter_code
_entity_poly.pdbx_strand_id
1 'polypeptide(L)'
;MKNLGFLISFLLMILLVSCNTFKTREQITSLDDSISNYNVALRWGMYKDAYSYHYSPKGIQPQAKLDNLEQISVTGVEVTEKKINIEHNEAYVEIVITYFFQTEGSIKRIKLNQKWWFNEKFKQWFIDNAFPEFN
;
A
#
# COMPACT_ATOMS: atom_id res chain seq x y z
N MET A 1 30.82 26.96 33.88
CA MET A 1 31.15 25.55 33.52
C MET A 1 30.01 24.55 33.81
N LYS A 2 29.22 24.73 34.86
CA LYS A 2 28.07 23.83 35.14
C LYS A 2 26.95 23.88 34.08
N ASN A 3 26.81 24.97 33.34
CA ASN A 3 25.74 25.15 32.35
C ASN A 3 26.08 24.55 30.99
N LEU A 4 27.36 24.29 30.69
CA LEU A 4 27.76 23.72 29.39
C LEU A 4 27.36 22.25 29.28
N GLY A 5 27.48 21.48 30.37
CA GLY A 5 27.04 20.07 30.38
C GLY A 5 25.53 19.91 30.24
N PHE A 6 24.75 20.84 30.80
CA PHE A 6 23.29 20.84 30.65
C PHE A 6 22.85 21.20 29.24
N LEU A 7 23.53 22.16 28.58
CA LEU A 7 23.29 22.52 27.19
C LEU A 7 23.63 21.38 26.23
N ILE A 8 24.73 20.67 26.46
CA ILE A 8 25.12 19.51 25.61
C ILE A 8 24.13 18.35 25.78
N SER A 9 23.67 18.09 27.02
CA SER A 9 22.68 17.05 27.31
C SER A 9 21.32 17.35 26.65
N PHE A 10 20.90 18.61 26.69
CA PHE A 10 19.65 19.07 26.06
C PHE A 10 19.72 19.01 24.53
N LEU A 11 20.86 19.36 23.93
CA LEU A 11 21.12 19.27 22.51
C LEU A 11 21.10 17.81 22.01
N LEU A 12 21.69 16.89 22.81
CA LEU A 12 21.70 15.45 22.51
C LEU A 12 20.28 14.85 22.54
N MET A 13 19.43 15.32 23.45
CA MET A 13 18.03 14.86 23.56
C MET A 13 17.16 15.29 22.36
N ILE A 14 17.41 16.47 21.78
CA ILE A 14 16.73 16.98 20.59
C ILE A 14 17.09 16.14 19.35
N LEU A 15 18.33 15.68 19.24
CA LEU A 15 18.79 14.86 18.11
C LEU A 15 18.11 13.47 18.07
N LEU A 16 17.77 12.89 19.23
CA LEU A 16 17.12 11.58 19.30
C LEU A 16 15.65 11.62 18.87
N VAL A 17 14.94 12.71 19.09
CA VAL A 17 13.53 12.86 18.69
C VAL A 17 13.39 13.06 17.17
N SER A 18 14.38 13.65 16.52
CA SER A 18 14.35 13.96 15.09
C SER A 18 14.35 12.69 14.21
N CYS A 19 15.07 11.63 14.60
CA CYS A 19 15.18 10.41 13.78
C CYS A 19 13.87 9.65 13.63
N ASN A 20 13.03 9.59 14.66
CA ASN A 20 11.75 8.85 14.60
C ASN A 20 10.71 9.53 13.68
N THR A 21 10.68 10.85 13.66
CA THR A 21 9.72 11.61 12.83
C THR A 21 10.02 11.46 11.35
N PHE A 22 11.29 11.41 10.96
CA PHE A 22 11.68 11.19 9.56
C PHE A 22 11.31 9.80 9.07
N LYS A 23 11.59 8.76 9.85
CA LYS A 23 11.25 7.36 9.50
C LYS A 23 9.73 7.19 9.30
N THR A 24 8.93 7.77 10.17
CA THR A 24 7.46 7.73 10.08
C THR A 24 6.95 8.42 8.82
N ARG A 25 7.47 9.59 8.48
CA ARG A 25 7.10 10.31 7.26
C ARG A 25 7.46 9.53 5.99
N GLU A 26 8.65 8.96 5.95
CA GLU A 26 9.12 8.15 4.84
C GLU A 26 8.22 6.92 4.62
N GLN A 27 7.83 6.22 5.69
CA GLN A 27 6.90 5.10 5.61
C GLN A 27 5.52 5.50 5.09
N ILE A 28 4.98 6.63 5.55
CA ILE A 28 3.68 7.13 5.09
C ILE A 28 3.74 7.48 3.60
N THR A 29 4.78 8.21 3.18
CA THR A 29 4.98 8.58 1.77
C THR A 29 5.13 7.33 0.89
N SER A 30 5.91 6.34 1.33
CA SER A 30 6.10 5.10 0.59
C SER A 30 4.83 4.25 0.50
N LEU A 31 3.93 4.32 1.50
CA LEU A 31 2.61 3.71 1.42
C LEU A 31 1.75 4.37 0.35
N ASP A 32 1.70 5.70 0.34
CA ASP A 32 0.93 6.46 -0.65
C ASP A 32 1.41 6.20 -2.07
N ASP A 33 2.72 6.12 -2.27
CA ASP A 33 3.34 5.74 -3.55
C ASP A 33 2.98 4.30 -3.95
N SER A 34 3.00 3.36 -3.00
CA SER A 34 2.65 1.96 -3.25
C SER A 34 1.18 1.81 -3.64
N ILE A 35 0.26 2.49 -2.94
CA ILE A 35 -1.17 2.51 -3.26
C ILE A 35 -1.39 3.12 -4.65
N SER A 36 -0.74 4.25 -4.95
CA SER A 36 -0.83 4.92 -6.24
C SER A 36 -0.35 4.03 -7.38
N ASN A 37 0.81 3.40 -7.22
CA ASN A 37 1.40 2.51 -8.23
C ASN A 37 0.53 1.27 -8.47
N TYR A 38 -0.02 0.67 -7.41
CA TYR A 38 -0.98 -0.43 -7.49
C TYR A 38 -2.23 -0.03 -8.28
N ASN A 39 -2.81 1.12 -7.97
CA ASN A 39 -4.01 1.63 -8.64
C ASN A 39 -3.74 1.95 -10.12
N VAL A 40 -2.57 2.52 -10.43
CA VAL A 40 -2.13 2.77 -11.81
C VAL A 40 -1.97 1.45 -12.57
N ALA A 41 -1.35 0.44 -11.96
CA ALA A 41 -1.16 -0.87 -12.58
C ALA A 41 -2.51 -1.52 -12.94
N LEU A 42 -3.50 -1.46 -12.04
CA LEU A 42 -4.86 -1.95 -12.33
C LEU A 42 -5.51 -1.19 -13.49
N ARG A 43 -5.43 0.15 -13.50
CA ARG A 43 -6.05 0.99 -14.54
C ARG A 43 -5.46 0.77 -15.93
N TRP A 44 -4.17 0.47 -16.01
CA TRP A 44 -3.48 0.24 -17.27
C TRP A 44 -3.43 -1.23 -17.69
N GLY A 45 -4.13 -2.12 -16.97
CA GLY A 45 -4.14 -3.55 -17.28
C GLY A 45 -2.83 -4.27 -17.02
N MET A 46 -1.93 -3.66 -16.25
CA MET A 46 -0.67 -4.27 -15.81
C MET A 46 -0.93 -5.18 -14.59
N TYR A 47 -1.75 -6.21 -14.80
CA TYR A 47 -2.26 -7.05 -13.71
C TYR A 47 -1.17 -7.86 -13.01
N LYS A 48 -0.11 -8.25 -13.72
CA LYS A 48 1.05 -8.92 -13.11
C LYS A 48 1.79 -8.00 -12.15
N ASP A 49 1.93 -6.72 -12.49
CA ASP A 49 2.57 -5.73 -11.63
C ASP A 49 1.70 -5.44 -10.40
N ALA A 50 0.38 -5.27 -10.59
CA ALA A 50 -0.56 -5.15 -9.47
C ALA A 50 -0.52 -6.40 -8.56
N TYR A 51 -0.50 -7.59 -9.14
CA TYR A 51 -0.43 -8.85 -8.40
C TYR A 51 0.86 -8.99 -7.59
N SER A 52 1.97 -8.41 -8.04
CA SER A 52 3.23 -8.44 -7.30
C SER A 52 3.16 -7.76 -5.92
N TYR A 53 2.18 -6.88 -5.69
CA TYR A 53 1.92 -6.30 -4.36
C TYR A 53 1.26 -7.26 -3.38
N HIS A 54 0.61 -8.32 -3.89
CA HIS A 54 -0.07 -9.31 -3.05
C HIS A 54 0.94 -10.34 -2.52
N TYR A 55 1.37 -10.12 -1.28
CA TYR A 55 2.36 -10.95 -0.61
C TYR A 55 2.08 -10.96 0.89
N SER A 56 1.96 -12.16 1.46
CA SER A 56 1.66 -12.36 2.88
C SER A 56 2.89 -12.13 3.76
N PRO A 57 2.72 -11.67 5.01
CA PRO A 57 3.81 -11.64 6.01
C PRO A 57 4.46 -13.01 6.26
N LYS A 58 3.75 -14.10 5.93
CA LYS A 58 4.27 -15.47 6.02
C LYS A 58 5.20 -15.87 4.87
N GLY A 59 5.48 -14.96 3.94
CA GLY A 59 6.32 -15.22 2.79
C GLY A 59 5.63 -15.99 1.66
N ILE A 60 4.31 -15.92 1.58
CA ILE A 60 3.51 -16.64 0.57
C ILE A 60 2.81 -15.61 -0.32
N GLN A 61 2.94 -15.79 -1.63
CA GLN A 61 2.12 -15.06 -2.59
C GLN A 61 0.79 -15.80 -2.77
N PRO A 62 -0.37 -15.16 -2.53
CA PRO A 62 -1.67 -15.79 -2.73
C PRO A 62 -1.84 -16.21 -4.19
N GLN A 63 -2.48 -17.35 -4.42
CA GLN A 63 -2.82 -17.74 -5.80
C GLN A 63 -3.84 -16.76 -6.38
N ALA A 64 -3.67 -16.41 -7.65
CA ALA A 64 -4.58 -15.57 -8.41
C ALA A 64 -4.84 -16.14 -9.79
N LYS A 65 -6.08 -15.98 -10.28
CA LYS A 65 -6.43 -16.28 -11.65
C LYS A 65 -6.16 -15.01 -12.48
N LEU A 66 -5.04 -15.01 -13.17
CA LEU A 66 -4.66 -13.89 -14.06
C LEU A 66 -5.06 -14.15 -15.51
N ASP A 67 -5.65 -15.32 -15.79
CA ASP A 67 -6.12 -15.67 -17.12
C ASP A 67 -7.38 -14.86 -17.49
N ASN A 68 -7.47 -14.44 -18.74
CA ASN A 68 -8.57 -13.65 -19.29
C ASN A 68 -8.73 -12.22 -18.72
N LEU A 69 -7.79 -11.73 -17.92
CA LEU A 69 -7.82 -10.35 -17.42
C LEU A 69 -7.65 -9.31 -18.53
N GLU A 70 -7.10 -9.69 -19.68
CA GLU A 70 -7.05 -8.83 -20.87
C GLU A 70 -8.43 -8.44 -21.41
N GLN A 71 -9.49 -9.19 -21.05
CA GLN A 71 -10.88 -8.87 -21.40
C GLN A 71 -11.53 -7.84 -20.48
N ILE A 72 -10.84 -7.47 -19.41
CA ILE A 72 -11.31 -6.52 -18.39
C ILE A 72 -10.67 -5.17 -18.62
N SER A 73 -11.48 -4.13 -18.58
CA SER A 73 -11.04 -2.75 -18.61
C SER A 73 -11.39 -2.07 -17.28
N VAL A 74 -10.38 -1.72 -16.50
CA VAL A 74 -10.54 -0.95 -15.29
C VAL A 74 -10.58 0.54 -15.66
N THR A 75 -11.70 1.20 -15.37
CA THR A 75 -11.92 2.61 -15.70
C THR A 75 -11.64 3.55 -14.53
N GLY A 76 -11.67 3.03 -13.31
CA GLY A 76 -11.37 3.82 -12.11
C GLY A 76 -10.97 2.95 -10.94
N VAL A 77 -10.08 3.48 -10.12
CA VAL A 77 -9.74 2.96 -8.79
C VAL A 77 -9.74 4.13 -7.83
N GLU A 78 -10.63 4.10 -6.86
CA GLU A 78 -10.83 5.17 -5.89
C GLU A 78 -10.50 4.64 -4.48
N VAL A 79 -9.67 5.40 -3.74
CA VAL A 79 -9.43 5.14 -2.32
C VAL A 79 -10.51 5.87 -1.53
N THR A 80 -11.36 5.12 -0.84
CA THR A 80 -12.48 5.67 -0.08
C THR A 80 -12.17 5.82 1.41
N GLU A 81 -11.28 4.98 1.94
CA GLU A 81 -10.81 5.07 3.31
C GLU A 81 -9.35 4.63 3.42
N LYS A 82 -8.59 5.29 4.30
CA LYS A 82 -7.22 4.90 4.63
C LYS A 82 -6.96 5.11 6.12
N LYS A 83 -6.57 4.05 6.81
CA LYS A 83 -6.17 4.05 8.22
C LYS A 83 -4.78 3.46 8.36
N ILE A 84 -3.86 4.20 8.96
CA ILE A 84 -2.45 3.80 9.11
C ILE A 84 -2.16 3.52 10.58
N ASN A 85 -1.55 2.36 10.86
CA ASN A 85 -1.01 2.00 12.15
C ASN A 85 0.51 1.81 12.03
N ILE A 86 1.24 2.90 12.21
CA ILE A 86 2.70 2.91 12.07
C ILE A 86 3.39 2.03 13.11
N GLU A 87 2.86 1.95 14.34
CA GLU A 87 3.46 1.14 15.41
C GLU A 87 3.52 -0.35 15.04
N HIS A 88 2.55 -0.82 14.27
CA HIS A 88 2.46 -2.20 13.81
C HIS A 88 2.91 -2.40 12.35
N ASN A 89 3.41 -1.34 11.70
CA ASN A 89 3.76 -1.38 10.27
C ASN A 89 2.61 -1.88 9.37
N GLU A 90 1.39 -1.48 9.68
CA GLU A 90 0.17 -1.89 8.99
C GLU A 90 -0.67 -0.70 8.55
N ALA A 91 -1.45 -0.89 7.51
CA ALA A 91 -2.47 0.04 7.07
C ALA A 91 -3.70 -0.71 6.52
N TYR A 92 -4.85 -0.11 6.68
CA TYR A 92 -6.12 -0.60 6.11
C TYR A 92 -6.59 0.42 5.09
N VAL A 93 -6.79 -0.05 3.87
CA VAL A 93 -7.17 0.79 2.73
C VAL A 93 -8.41 0.20 2.08
N GLU A 94 -9.47 0.99 2.01
CA GLU A 94 -10.66 0.64 1.26
C GLU A 94 -10.57 1.25 -0.13
N ILE A 95 -10.72 0.42 -1.16
CA ILE A 95 -10.77 0.88 -2.55
C ILE A 95 -12.06 0.43 -3.23
N VAL A 96 -12.49 1.22 -4.19
CA VAL A 96 -13.56 0.88 -5.12
C VAL A 96 -12.98 0.82 -6.52
N ILE A 97 -13.07 -0.35 -7.16
CA ILE A 97 -12.65 -0.56 -8.54
C ILE A 97 -13.87 -0.51 -9.44
N THR A 98 -13.85 0.36 -10.44
CA THR A 98 -14.87 0.43 -11.50
C THR A 98 -14.28 -0.21 -12.76
N TYR A 99 -15.00 -1.17 -13.33
CA TYR A 99 -14.52 -1.94 -14.48
C TYR A 99 -15.67 -2.42 -15.34
N PHE A 100 -15.35 -2.96 -16.52
CA PHE A 100 -16.29 -3.67 -17.37
C PHE A 100 -15.57 -4.79 -18.14
N PHE A 101 -16.34 -5.80 -18.54
CA PHE A 101 -15.87 -6.78 -19.51
C PHE A 101 -16.07 -6.23 -20.91
N GLN A 102 -15.05 -6.30 -21.76
CA GLN A 102 -15.10 -5.78 -23.15
C GLN A 102 -16.20 -6.45 -23.98
N THR A 103 -16.57 -7.69 -23.63
CA THR A 103 -17.62 -8.46 -24.30
C THR A 103 -19.03 -8.06 -23.87
N GLU A 104 -19.22 -7.51 -22.66
CA GLU A 104 -20.54 -7.21 -22.10
C GLU A 104 -20.86 -5.71 -22.13
N GLY A 105 -19.85 -4.84 -21.98
CA GLY A 105 -20.01 -3.39 -21.94
C GLY A 105 -20.69 -2.83 -20.68
N SER A 106 -21.15 -3.69 -19.77
CA SER A 106 -21.77 -3.28 -18.50
C SER A 106 -20.75 -2.83 -17.49
N ILE A 107 -20.93 -1.65 -16.90
CA ILE A 107 -20.06 -1.13 -15.84
C ILE A 107 -20.38 -1.85 -14.53
N LYS A 108 -19.33 -2.38 -13.91
CA LYS A 108 -19.37 -3.05 -12.60
C LYS A 108 -18.49 -2.34 -11.61
N ARG A 109 -18.74 -2.56 -10.32
CA ARG A 109 -17.95 -1.99 -9.22
C ARG A 109 -17.68 -3.06 -8.18
N ILE A 110 -16.43 -3.11 -7.69
CA ILE A 110 -16.04 -3.95 -6.56
C ILE A 110 -15.49 -3.05 -5.46
N LYS A 111 -15.97 -3.27 -4.24
CA LYS A 111 -15.42 -2.65 -3.04
C LYS A 111 -14.52 -3.65 -2.34
N LEU A 112 -13.29 -3.26 -2.06
CA LEU A 112 -12.27 -4.11 -1.44
C LEU A 112 -11.69 -3.44 -0.20
N ASN A 113 -11.51 -4.24 0.84
CA ASN A 113 -10.77 -3.85 2.04
C ASN A 113 -9.40 -4.52 1.99
N GLN A 114 -8.35 -3.72 1.85
CA GLN A 114 -6.98 -4.18 1.74
C GLN A 114 -6.25 -3.97 3.06
N LYS A 115 -5.58 -5.03 3.53
CA LYS A 115 -4.62 -4.93 4.62
C LYS A 115 -3.23 -4.82 4.03
N TRP A 116 -2.62 -3.65 4.19
CA TRP A 116 -1.25 -3.38 3.80
C TRP A 116 -0.32 -3.60 4.98
N TRP A 117 0.88 -4.13 4.72
CA TRP A 117 1.91 -4.31 5.71
C TRP A 117 3.28 -3.93 5.13
N PHE A 118 4.13 -3.36 5.97
CA PHE A 118 5.46 -2.92 5.58
C PHE A 118 6.48 -4.03 5.81
N ASN A 119 7.20 -4.41 4.77
CA ASN A 119 8.29 -5.36 4.86
C ASN A 119 9.61 -4.62 5.08
N GLU A 120 10.19 -4.75 6.27
CA GLU A 120 11.44 -4.08 6.67
C GLU A 120 12.65 -4.51 5.83
N LYS A 121 12.67 -5.75 5.34
CA LYS A 121 13.77 -6.30 4.53
C LYS A 121 13.77 -5.70 3.13
N PHE A 122 12.60 -5.62 2.49
CA PHE A 122 12.45 -5.07 1.14
C PHE A 122 12.20 -3.57 1.13
N LYS A 123 11.92 -2.97 2.31
CA LYS A 123 11.53 -1.56 2.44
C LYS A 123 10.34 -1.19 1.56
N GLN A 124 9.36 -2.09 1.51
CA GLN A 124 8.21 -1.98 0.63
C GLN A 124 6.92 -2.43 1.33
N TRP A 125 5.80 -1.81 0.93
CA TRP A 125 4.46 -2.20 1.36
C TRP A 125 3.89 -3.28 0.44
N PHE A 126 3.23 -4.26 1.05
CA PHE A 126 2.52 -5.35 0.39
C PHE A 126 1.10 -5.48 0.90
N ILE A 127 0.25 -6.16 0.14
CA ILE A 127 -1.15 -6.43 0.47
C ILE A 127 -1.27 -7.87 0.97
N ASP A 128 -1.78 -8.03 2.20
CA ASP A 128 -2.06 -9.34 2.81
C ASP A 128 -3.50 -9.80 2.53
N ASN A 129 -3.90 -9.75 1.27
CA ASN A 129 -5.19 -10.23 0.79
C ASN A 129 -5.01 -10.92 -0.57
N ALA A 130 -6.00 -11.71 -0.97
CA ALA A 130 -6.05 -12.27 -2.32
C ALA A 130 -6.18 -11.16 -3.37
N PHE A 131 -5.70 -11.45 -4.60
CA PHE A 131 -5.89 -10.56 -5.74
C PHE A 131 -7.39 -10.45 -6.06
N PRO A 132 -7.88 -9.30 -6.52
CA PRO A 132 -9.29 -9.11 -6.86
C PRO A 132 -9.80 -10.14 -7.88
N GLU A 133 -10.99 -10.66 -7.65
CA GLU A 133 -11.73 -11.47 -8.62
C GLU A 133 -12.76 -10.59 -9.34
N PHE A 134 -12.63 -10.51 -10.64
CA PHE A 134 -13.55 -9.76 -11.50
C PHE A 134 -14.65 -10.70 -12.02
N ASN A 135 -15.92 -10.43 -11.67
CA ASN A 135 -17.08 -11.26 -12.02
C ASN A 135 -18.15 -10.46 -12.77
#